data_fb7425615d6bca5326ce29de37742b3d
#
_entry.id   fb7425615d6bca5326ce29de37742b3d
#
_cell.length_a   1.000
_cell.length_b   1.000
_cell.length_c   1.000
_cell.angle_alpha   90.00
_cell.angle_beta   90.00
_cell.angle_gamma   90.00
#
_symmetry.space_group_name_H-M   'P 1'
#
loop_
_entity.id
_entity.type
_entity.pdbx_description
1 polymer ?
#
loop_
_entity_poly.entity_id
_entity_poly.type
_entity_poly.pdbx_seq_one_letter_code
_entity_poly.pdbx_strand_id
1 'polypeptide(L)'
;KTLGPILEAVVDETDGKVVLAKVDVDANPGIAQAFRVQSIPAVFAFKDGQIVDGFVGALGEHDVRAFVQRLLPSEEETAVAELIEAGDEGSLRIALQLDPDNEDAIVALAELLVIRGENDEALALLGRIPETDRTRRVAAKARVGVQPDDEHDATLTALLDRVKDDDEARQQFVDILELMGPDDPRTATYRKLLTSRLF
;
A
#
# COMPACT_ATOMS: atom_id res chain seq x y z
N LYS A 1 28.28 11.09 -21.32
CA LYS A 1 28.80 9.72 -21.06
C LYS A 1 29.39 9.55 -19.63
N THR A 2 29.54 10.62 -18.85
CA THR A 2 30.18 10.58 -17.52
C THR A 2 29.17 10.46 -16.37
N LEU A 3 27.92 10.91 -16.52
CA LEU A 3 26.93 10.92 -15.44
C LEU A 3 26.48 9.49 -15.01
N GLY A 4 26.28 8.59 -15.98
CA GLY A 4 25.83 7.22 -15.68
C GLY A 4 26.71 6.48 -14.68
N PRO A 5 28.02 6.34 -14.93
CA PRO A 5 28.94 5.71 -13.98
C PRO A 5 28.98 6.38 -12.60
N ILE A 6 28.85 7.72 -12.54
CA ILE A 6 28.80 8.45 -11.26
C ILE A 6 27.53 8.09 -10.48
N LEU A 7 26.37 8.10 -11.15
CA LEU A 7 25.09 7.69 -10.54
C LEU A 7 25.15 6.24 -10.05
N GLU A 8 25.67 5.33 -10.86
CA GLU A 8 25.85 3.93 -10.47
C GLU A 8 26.68 3.80 -9.19
N ALA A 9 27.86 4.41 -9.17
CA ALA A 9 28.74 4.34 -8.02
C ALA A 9 28.13 4.94 -6.75
N VAL A 10 27.49 6.10 -6.85
CA VAL A 10 26.87 6.77 -5.68
C VAL A 10 25.62 6.03 -5.19
N VAL A 11 24.82 5.46 -6.10
CA VAL A 11 23.63 4.67 -5.71
C VAL A 11 24.04 3.35 -5.08
N ASP A 12 25.09 2.68 -5.58
CA ASP A 12 25.60 1.43 -4.99
C ASP A 12 26.05 1.62 -3.52
N GLU A 13 26.53 2.82 -3.16
CA GLU A 13 26.90 3.16 -1.77
C GLU A 13 25.68 3.26 -0.80
N THR A 14 24.45 3.25 -1.33
CA THR A 14 23.23 3.37 -0.50
C THR A 14 22.72 2.03 0.04
N ASP A 15 23.42 0.92 -0.20
CA ASP A 15 23.05 -0.43 0.23
C ASP A 15 21.60 -0.81 -0.16
N GLY A 16 21.19 -0.40 -1.37
CA GLY A 16 19.88 -0.73 -1.92
C GLY A 16 18.72 0.16 -1.45
N LYS A 17 18.98 1.18 -0.61
CA LYS A 17 17.96 2.17 -0.19
C LYS A 17 17.49 3.04 -1.35
N VAL A 18 18.33 3.23 -2.36
CA VAL A 18 18.00 3.89 -3.63
C VAL A 18 18.29 2.92 -4.77
N VAL A 19 17.41 2.84 -5.75
CA VAL A 19 17.56 1.98 -6.94
C VAL A 19 17.66 2.84 -8.18
N LEU A 20 18.67 2.60 -9.02
CA LEU A 20 18.85 3.29 -10.28
C LEU A 20 18.23 2.48 -11.44
N ALA A 21 17.27 3.07 -12.11
CA ALA A 21 16.74 2.57 -13.39
C ALA A 21 17.21 3.45 -14.54
N LYS A 22 17.79 2.84 -15.58
CA LYS A 22 18.23 3.54 -16.80
C LYS A 22 17.25 3.26 -17.93
N VAL A 23 16.79 4.31 -18.58
CA VAL A 23 15.83 4.24 -19.68
C VAL A 23 16.46 4.80 -20.94
N ASP A 24 16.47 4.01 -21.98
CA ASP A 24 16.81 4.46 -23.34
C ASP A 24 15.56 5.13 -23.95
N VAL A 25 15.63 6.45 -24.12
CA VAL A 25 14.49 7.26 -24.61
C VAL A 25 14.21 7.04 -26.08
N ASP A 26 15.21 6.62 -26.87
CA ASP A 26 15.03 6.30 -28.29
C ASP A 26 14.27 4.98 -28.46
N ALA A 27 14.57 4.02 -27.58
CA ALA A 27 13.84 2.75 -27.53
C ALA A 27 12.47 2.86 -26.82
N ASN A 28 12.28 3.87 -25.96
CA ASN A 28 11.07 4.08 -25.16
C ASN A 28 10.49 5.50 -25.29
N PRO A 29 10.04 5.92 -26.49
CA PRO A 29 9.57 7.29 -26.73
C PRO A 29 8.33 7.65 -25.93
N GLY A 30 7.49 6.68 -25.56
CA GLY A 30 6.34 6.89 -24.69
C GLY A 30 6.71 7.35 -23.28
N ILE A 31 7.81 6.85 -22.71
CA ILE A 31 8.34 7.30 -21.42
C ILE A 31 8.86 8.72 -21.54
N ALA A 32 9.65 9.01 -22.58
CA ALA A 32 10.18 10.35 -22.83
C ALA A 32 9.06 11.40 -22.93
N GLN A 33 7.96 11.05 -23.58
CA GLN A 33 6.77 11.91 -23.71
C GLN A 33 6.04 12.07 -22.38
N ALA A 34 5.81 10.99 -21.64
CA ALA A 34 5.10 11.01 -20.35
C ALA A 34 5.82 11.92 -19.34
N PHE A 35 7.16 11.84 -19.29
CA PHE A 35 7.98 12.67 -18.42
C PHE A 35 8.42 14.01 -19.05
N ARG A 36 7.94 14.32 -20.25
CA ARG A 36 8.25 15.57 -20.98
C ARG A 36 9.77 15.84 -21.07
N VAL A 37 10.54 14.80 -21.36
CA VAL A 37 11.99 14.90 -21.47
C VAL A 37 12.34 15.77 -22.68
N GLN A 38 12.90 16.95 -22.44
CA GLN A 38 13.27 17.91 -23.49
C GLN A 38 14.78 17.85 -23.83
N SER A 39 15.58 17.37 -22.91
CA SER A 39 17.02 17.19 -23.13
C SER A 39 17.55 16.03 -22.30
N ILE A 40 18.66 15.44 -22.73
CA ILE A 40 19.34 14.33 -22.06
C ILE A 40 20.77 14.77 -21.63
N PRO A 41 21.24 14.26 -20.49
CA PRO A 41 20.56 13.37 -19.56
C PRO A 41 19.48 14.10 -18.74
N ALA A 42 18.37 13.42 -18.43
CA ALA A 42 17.38 13.87 -17.46
C ALA A 42 17.25 12.79 -16.38
N VAL A 43 17.25 13.19 -15.13
CA VAL A 43 17.16 12.30 -13.96
C VAL A 43 15.95 12.70 -13.14
N PHE A 44 15.11 11.73 -12.78
CA PHE A 44 13.94 11.91 -11.94
C PHE A 44 14.03 10.95 -10.75
N ALA A 45 13.80 11.46 -9.56
CA ALA A 45 13.67 10.64 -8.35
C ALA A 45 12.21 10.38 -8.05
N PHE A 46 11.90 9.13 -7.74
CA PHE A 46 10.57 8.67 -7.37
C PHE A 46 10.57 8.17 -5.93
N LYS A 47 9.52 8.52 -5.20
CA LYS A 47 9.18 7.94 -3.91
C LYS A 47 7.67 7.72 -3.91
N ASP A 48 7.20 6.53 -3.53
CA ASP A 48 5.78 6.17 -3.45
C ASP A 48 4.99 6.45 -4.74
N GLY A 49 5.64 6.16 -5.90
CA GLY A 49 5.05 6.35 -7.22
C GLY A 49 4.97 7.80 -7.70
N GLN A 50 5.49 8.76 -6.94
CA GLN A 50 5.51 10.18 -7.28
C GLN A 50 6.92 10.69 -7.56
N ILE A 51 7.04 11.70 -8.45
CA ILE A 51 8.31 12.41 -8.65
C ILE A 51 8.52 13.36 -7.47
N VAL A 52 9.60 13.14 -6.71
CA VAL A 52 9.94 13.96 -5.53
C VAL A 52 11.08 14.94 -5.79
N ASP A 53 11.97 14.63 -6.74
CA ASP A 53 13.10 15.51 -7.12
C ASP A 53 13.58 15.16 -8.54
N GLY A 54 14.45 15.96 -9.13
CA GLY A 54 15.05 15.68 -10.42
C GLY A 54 15.96 16.79 -10.92
N PHE A 55 16.76 16.46 -11.93
CA PHE A 55 17.61 17.44 -12.61
C PHE A 55 17.77 17.09 -14.09
N VAL A 56 18.17 18.09 -14.87
CA VAL A 56 18.47 17.96 -16.30
C VAL A 56 19.89 18.42 -16.55
N GLY A 57 20.61 17.67 -17.39
CA GLY A 57 22.01 17.93 -17.69
C GLY A 57 22.98 17.08 -16.86
N ALA A 58 24.24 17.18 -17.16
CA ALA A 58 25.29 16.47 -16.44
C ALA A 58 25.63 17.21 -15.14
N LEU A 59 25.69 16.47 -14.04
CA LEU A 59 26.21 16.93 -12.75
C LEU A 59 27.55 16.28 -12.43
N GLY A 60 28.34 16.97 -11.61
CA GLY A 60 29.55 16.40 -11.02
C GLY A 60 29.22 15.42 -9.89
N GLU A 61 30.24 14.61 -9.52
CA GLU A 61 30.06 13.60 -8.46
C GLU A 61 29.55 14.19 -7.13
N HIS A 62 30.07 15.36 -6.73
CA HIS A 62 29.66 16.05 -5.52
C HIS A 62 28.14 16.35 -5.52
N ASP A 63 27.61 16.88 -6.63
CA ASP A 63 26.22 17.26 -6.75
C ASP A 63 25.31 16.04 -6.87
N VAL A 64 25.77 14.98 -7.56
CA VAL A 64 25.07 13.69 -7.62
C VAL A 64 24.98 13.08 -6.23
N ARG A 65 26.08 13.11 -5.46
CA ARG A 65 26.09 12.61 -4.07
C ARG A 65 25.12 13.38 -3.18
N ALA A 66 25.13 14.71 -3.28
CA ALA A 66 24.18 15.54 -2.54
C ALA A 66 22.71 15.30 -2.96
N PHE A 67 22.47 15.04 -4.25
CA PHE A 67 21.14 14.67 -4.75
C PHE A 67 20.69 13.32 -4.16
N VAL A 68 21.51 12.27 -4.24
CA VAL A 68 21.18 10.94 -3.73
C VAL A 68 21.01 10.95 -2.21
N GLN A 69 21.80 11.72 -1.47
CA GLN A 69 21.67 11.84 -0.02
C GLN A 69 20.30 12.41 0.40
N ARG A 70 19.71 13.32 -0.38
CA ARG A 70 18.35 13.82 -0.09
C ARG A 70 17.24 12.81 -0.32
N LEU A 71 17.53 11.73 -1.06
CA LEU A 71 16.58 10.66 -1.33
C LEU A 71 16.59 9.56 -0.25
N LEU A 72 17.62 9.52 0.56
CA LEU A 72 17.71 8.56 1.65
C LEU A 72 16.65 8.86 2.73
N PRO A 73 16.10 7.82 3.36
CA PRO A 73 15.20 8.01 4.48
C PRO A 73 15.88 8.85 5.59
N SER A 74 15.13 9.70 6.23
CA SER A 74 15.58 10.40 7.43
C SER A 74 15.82 9.42 8.59
N GLU A 75 16.50 9.87 9.65
CA GLU A 75 16.65 9.06 10.87
C GLU A 75 15.29 8.70 11.47
N GLU A 76 14.32 9.61 11.39
CA GLU A 76 12.95 9.39 11.88
C GLU A 76 12.20 8.35 11.02
N GLU A 77 12.25 8.47 9.69
CA GLU A 77 11.66 7.47 8.78
C GLU A 77 12.30 6.09 8.98
N THR A 78 13.61 6.03 9.21
CA THR A 78 14.33 4.78 9.50
C THR A 78 13.86 4.17 10.82
N ALA A 79 13.75 4.98 11.88
CA ALA A 79 13.27 4.51 13.18
C ALA A 79 11.81 4.00 13.11
N VAL A 80 10.95 4.70 12.37
CA VAL A 80 9.57 4.25 12.13
C VAL A 80 9.54 2.90 11.40
N ALA A 81 10.35 2.74 10.35
CA ALA A 81 10.42 1.47 9.60
C ALA A 81 10.90 0.31 10.49
N GLU A 82 11.92 0.52 11.34
CA GLU A 82 12.40 -0.50 12.29
C GLU A 82 11.33 -0.88 13.32
N LEU A 83 10.55 0.09 13.80
CA LEU A 83 9.44 -0.16 14.72
C LEU A 83 8.31 -0.96 14.06
N ILE A 84 8.02 -0.69 12.78
CA ILE A 84 7.02 -1.45 12.00
C ILE A 84 7.52 -2.89 11.78
N GLU A 85 8.81 -3.07 11.46
CA GLU A 85 9.42 -4.38 11.26
C GLU A 85 9.41 -5.23 12.54
N ALA A 86 9.58 -4.61 13.71
CA ALA A 86 9.45 -5.29 15.01
C ALA A 86 8.06 -5.89 15.21
N GLY A 87 7.00 -5.26 14.67
CA GLY A 87 5.66 -5.81 14.53
C GLY A 87 4.89 -6.07 15.81
N ASP A 88 5.43 -5.75 16.98
CA ASP A 88 4.70 -5.82 18.25
C ASP A 88 3.88 -4.56 18.49
N GLU A 89 2.82 -4.68 19.29
CA GLU A 89 1.92 -3.56 19.56
C GLU A 89 2.61 -2.33 20.13
N GLY A 90 3.57 -2.51 21.05
CA GLY A 90 4.28 -1.41 21.66
C GLY A 90 5.08 -0.61 20.65
N SER A 91 5.83 -1.31 19.78
CA SER A 91 6.60 -0.73 18.69
C SER A 91 5.70 -0.01 17.68
N LEU A 92 4.59 -0.63 17.27
CA LEU A 92 3.63 -0.02 16.32
C LEU A 92 2.96 1.24 16.89
N ARG A 93 2.63 1.24 18.18
CA ARG A 93 2.10 2.45 18.85
C ARG A 93 3.13 3.57 18.94
N ILE A 94 4.42 3.25 19.14
CA ILE A 94 5.51 4.23 19.09
C ILE A 94 5.69 4.75 17.66
N ALA A 95 5.67 3.89 16.65
CA ALA A 95 5.71 4.30 15.24
C ALA A 95 4.62 5.32 14.92
N LEU A 96 3.38 5.09 15.38
CA LEU A 96 2.26 6.02 15.21
C LEU A 96 2.32 7.29 16.07
N GLN A 97 3.19 7.35 17.09
CA GLN A 97 3.50 8.60 17.79
C GLN A 97 4.49 9.46 17.00
N LEU A 98 5.43 8.84 16.29
CA LEU A 98 6.40 9.51 15.43
C LEU A 98 5.75 9.93 14.09
N ASP A 99 5.02 9.04 13.47
CA ASP A 99 4.31 9.25 12.20
C ASP A 99 2.85 8.80 12.33
N PRO A 100 1.94 9.71 12.75
CA PRO A 100 0.55 9.36 13.06
C PRO A 100 -0.28 8.83 11.89
N ASP A 101 0.07 9.18 10.66
CA ASP A 101 -0.66 8.82 9.46
C ASP A 101 0.05 7.72 8.64
N ASN A 102 1.04 7.05 9.22
CA ASN A 102 1.74 5.96 8.57
C ASN A 102 0.80 4.79 8.28
N GLU A 103 0.53 4.58 7.01
CA GLU A 103 -0.43 3.56 6.56
C GLU A 103 -0.01 2.14 6.97
N ASP A 104 1.28 1.80 6.85
CA ASP A 104 1.79 0.47 7.19
C ASP A 104 1.70 0.19 8.70
N ALA A 105 2.03 1.17 9.54
CA ALA A 105 1.90 1.06 10.99
C ALA A 105 0.43 0.92 11.41
N ILE A 106 -0.47 1.71 10.81
CA ILE A 106 -1.92 1.64 11.06
C ILE A 106 -2.46 0.25 10.70
N VAL A 107 -2.13 -0.25 9.52
CA VAL A 107 -2.62 -1.55 9.08
C VAL A 107 -2.05 -2.68 9.93
N ALA A 108 -0.74 -2.66 10.23
CA ALA A 108 -0.11 -3.66 11.06
C ALA A 108 -0.71 -3.70 12.49
N LEU A 109 -0.95 -2.54 13.09
CA LEU A 109 -1.60 -2.46 14.40
C LEU A 109 -3.05 -2.95 14.33
N ALA A 110 -3.81 -2.57 13.30
CA ALA A 110 -5.18 -3.03 13.12
C ALA A 110 -5.26 -4.56 12.96
N GLU A 111 -4.33 -5.17 12.23
CA GLU A 111 -4.22 -6.64 12.09
C GLU A 111 -4.03 -7.32 13.46
N LEU A 112 -3.14 -6.79 14.31
CA LEU A 112 -2.93 -7.30 15.67
C LEU A 112 -4.17 -7.17 16.55
N LEU A 113 -4.85 -6.01 16.49
CA LEU A 113 -6.07 -5.77 17.26
C LEU A 113 -7.21 -6.71 16.85
N VAL A 114 -7.36 -6.99 15.55
CA VAL A 114 -8.33 -7.98 15.06
C VAL A 114 -8.05 -9.37 15.61
N ILE A 115 -6.78 -9.81 15.67
CA ILE A 115 -6.40 -11.10 16.24
C ILE A 115 -6.78 -11.19 17.73
N ARG A 116 -6.74 -10.06 18.45
CA ARG A 116 -7.14 -9.99 19.87
C ARG A 116 -8.65 -9.79 20.09
N GLY A 117 -9.41 -9.56 19.01
CA GLY A 117 -10.85 -9.26 19.10
C GLY A 117 -11.15 -7.80 19.46
N GLU A 118 -10.15 -6.91 19.42
CA GLU A 118 -10.30 -5.47 19.66
C GLU A 118 -10.75 -4.74 18.37
N ASN A 119 -11.87 -5.21 17.82
CA ASN A 119 -12.34 -4.88 16.47
C ASN A 119 -12.71 -3.40 16.31
N ASP A 120 -13.30 -2.78 17.32
CA ASP A 120 -13.71 -1.37 17.26
C ASP A 120 -12.51 -0.44 17.13
N GLU A 121 -11.42 -0.71 17.86
CA GLU A 121 -10.19 0.08 17.75
C GLU A 121 -9.52 -0.14 16.39
N ALA A 122 -9.49 -1.38 15.90
CA ALA A 122 -8.96 -1.69 14.56
C ALA A 122 -9.71 -0.92 13.46
N LEU A 123 -11.03 -0.90 13.50
CA LEU A 123 -11.86 -0.17 12.54
C LEU A 123 -11.66 1.36 12.64
N ALA A 124 -11.52 1.88 13.86
CA ALA A 124 -11.25 3.29 14.08
C ALA A 124 -9.88 3.73 13.49
N LEU A 125 -8.86 2.89 13.64
CA LEU A 125 -7.54 3.12 13.04
C LEU A 125 -7.61 3.09 11.51
N LEU A 126 -8.22 2.08 10.93
CA LEU A 126 -8.36 1.94 9.47
C LEU A 126 -9.16 3.08 8.84
N GLY A 127 -10.11 3.67 9.57
CA GLY A 127 -10.87 4.84 9.14
C GLY A 127 -10.05 6.14 8.97
N ARG A 128 -8.79 6.16 9.41
CA ARG A 128 -7.89 7.33 9.30
C ARG A 128 -7.13 7.39 7.98
N ILE A 129 -7.04 6.28 7.26
CA ILE A 129 -6.25 6.14 6.04
C ILE A 129 -7.14 5.80 4.83
N PRO A 130 -6.66 6.03 3.60
CA PRO A 130 -7.40 5.68 2.40
C PRO A 130 -7.77 4.20 2.32
N GLU A 131 -8.92 3.93 1.73
CA GLU A 131 -9.37 2.57 1.49
C GLU A 131 -8.58 1.91 0.35
N THR A 132 -7.91 0.81 0.65
CA THR A 132 -7.16 -0.04 -0.27
C THR A 132 -7.66 -1.49 -0.16
N ASP A 133 -7.21 -2.38 -1.05
CA ASP A 133 -7.53 -3.81 -0.95
C ASP A 133 -7.06 -4.40 0.39
N ARG A 134 -5.92 -3.93 0.92
CA ARG A 134 -5.39 -4.38 2.21
C ARG A 134 -6.26 -3.92 3.36
N THR A 135 -6.60 -2.62 3.41
CA THR A 135 -7.44 -2.07 4.50
C THR A 135 -8.85 -2.65 4.49
N ARG A 136 -9.47 -2.85 3.30
CA ARG A 136 -10.78 -3.51 3.18
C ARG A 136 -10.77 -4.91 3.77
N ARG A 137 -9.74 -5.70 3.46
CA ARG A 137 -9.63 -7.08 3.98
C ARG A 137 -9.48 -7.11 5.49
N VAL A 138 -8.69 -6.22 6.09
CA VAL A 138 -8.55 -6.14 7.56
C VAL A 138 -9.85 -5.68 8.19
N ALA A 139 -10.53 -4.67 7.62
CA ALA A 139 -11.82 -4.19 8.10
C ALA A 139 -12.91 -5.27 8.00
N ALA A 140 -12.92 -6.06 6.93
CA ALA A 140 -13.82 -7.19 6.77
C ALA A 140 -13.61 -8.24 7.90
N LYS A 141 -12.35 -8.59 8.19
CA LYS A 141 -12.02 -9.48 9.31
C LYS A 141 -12.48 -8.92 10.65
N ALA A 142 -12.31 -7.61 10.86
CA ALA A 142 -12.77 -6.96 12.09
C ALA A 142 -14.30 -7.02 12.28
N ARG A 143 -15.07 -6.88 11.18
CA ARG A 143 -16.55 -6.89 11.25
C ARG A 143 -17.15 -8.28 11.31
N VAL A 144 -16.63 -9.21 10.52
CA VAL A 144 -17.19 -10.58 10.40
C VAL A 144 -16.55 -11.55 11.40
N GLY A 145 -15.34 -11.27 11.85
CA GLY A 145 -14.50 -12.21 12.58
C GLY A 145 -13.81 -13.22 11.66
N VAL A 146 -13.00 -14.08 12.27
CA VAL A 146 -12.33 -15.16 11.55
C VAL A 146 -13.31 -16.35 11.49
N GLN A 147 -14.03 -16.46 10.37
CA GLN A 147 -14.92 -17.60 10.11
C GLN A 147 -14.20 -18.65 9.26
N PRO A 148 -14.46 -19.94 9.47
CA PRO A 148 -14.00 -21.01 8.58
C PRO A 148 -14.58 -20.84 7.16
N ASP A 149 -13.79 -21.14 6.13
CA ASP A 149 -14.19 -20.99 4.72
C ASP A 149 -15.42 -21.80 4.31
N ASP A 150 -15.69 -22.91 5.01
CA ASP A 150 -16.84 -23.79 4.78
C ASP A 150 -18.17 -23.22 5.33
N GLU A 151 -18.12 -22.23 6.22
CA GLU A 151 -19.31 -21.56 6.75
C GLU A 151 -19.79 -20.40 5.87
N HIS A 152 -18.95 -19.88 4.97
CA HIS A 152 -19.27 -18.72 4.15
C HIS A 152 -20.52 -18.93 3.27
N ASP A 153 -20.68 -20.12 2.66
CA ASP A 153 -21.85 -20.40 1.79
C ASP A 153 -23.18 -20.36 2.55
N ALA A 154 -23.20 -20.92 3.75
CA ALA A 154 -24.42 -20.93 4.58
C ALA A 154 -24.77 -19.49 5.01
N THR A 155 -23.77 -18.72 5.45
CA THR A 155 -23.95 -17.34 5.89
C THR A 155 -24.38 -16.44 4.73
N LEU A 156 -23.72 -16.51 3.56
CA LEU A 156 -24.09 -15.73 2.39
C LEU A 156 -25.51 -16.05 1.91
N THR A 157 -25.90 -17.32 1.92
CA THR A 157 -27.25 -17.74 1.53
C THR A 157 -28.31 -17.15 2.50
N ALA A 158 -28.06 -17.18 3.80
CA ALA A 158 -28.97 -16.60 4.79
C ALA A 158 -29.07 -15.06 4.69
N LEU A 159 -27.98 -14.39 4.34
CA LEU A 159 -27.95 -12.94 4.18
C LEU A 159 -28.70 -12.46 2.91
N LEU A 160 -28.71 -13.26 1.82
CA LEU A 160 -29.31 -12.87 0.53
C LEU A 160 -30.76 -12.39 0.65
N ASP A 161 -31.54 -12.95 1.55
CA ASP A 161 -32.94 -12.55 1.73
C ASP A 161 -33.08 -11.22 2.49
N ARG A 162 -32.02 -10.73 3.11
CA ARG A 162 -32.01 -9.52 3.93
C ARG A 162 -31.29 -8.33 3.27
N VAL A 163 -30.35 -8.57 2.35
CA VAL A 163 -29.46 -7.54 1.78
C VAL A 163 -30.20 -6.35 1.16
N LYS A 164 -31.46 -6.49 0.78
CA LYS A 164 -32.24 -5.42 0.14
C LYS A 164 -32.64 -4.33 1.12
N ASP A 165 -33.09 -4.73 2.30
CA ASP A 165 -33.73 -3.83 3.28
C ASP A 165 -32.88 -3.64 4.55
N ASP A 166 -31.72 -4.29 4.63
CA ASP A 166 -30.84 -4.33 5.79
C ASP A 166 -29.40 -4.01 5.36
N ASP A 167 -28.97 -2.79 5.67
CA ASP A 167 -27.62 -2.31 5.30
C ASP A 167 -26.52 -3.08 6.03
N GLU A 168 -26.79 -3.55 7.25
CA GLU A 168 -25.83 -4.34 8.03
C GLU A 168 -25.64 -5.73 7.41
N ALA A 169 -26.73 -6.38 7.00
CA ALA A 169 -26.66 -7.64 6.27
C ALA A 169 -25.95 -7.49 4.92
N ARG A 170 -26.18 -6.36 4.24
CA ARG A 170 -25.47 -6.04 2.99
C ARG A 170 -23.97 -5.85 3.22
N GLN A 171 -23.58 -5.12 4.25
CA GLN A 171 -22.18 -4.92 4.59
C GLN A 171 -21.51 -6.25 4.94
N GLN A 172 -22.14 -7.07 5.78
CA GLN A 172 -21.63 -8.39 6.15
C GLN A 172 -21.45 -9.30 4.92
N PHE A 173 -22.39 -9.25 3.98
CA PHE A 173 -22.29 -10.01 2.73
C PHE A 173 -21.05 -9.58 1.90
N VAL A 174 -20.84 -8.28 1.76
CA VAL A 174 -19.68 -7.74 1.03
C VAL A 174 -18.38 -8.08 1.75
N ASP A 175 -18.33 -7.99 3.07
CA ASP A 175 -17.16 -8.33 3.88
C ASP A 175 -16.78 -9.82 3.71
N ILE A 176 -17.75 -10.73 3.70
CA ILE A 176 -17.47 -12.15 3.42
C ILE A 176 -16.90 -12.35 2.02
N LEU A 177 -17.43 -11.67 0.99
CA LEU A 177 -16.87 -11.74 -0.36
C LEU A 177 -15.45 -11.18 -0.46
N GLU A 178 -15.13 -10.16 0.35
CA GLU A 178 -13.77 -9.62 0.44
C GLU A 178 -12.81 -10.64 1.09
N LEU A 179 -13.27 -11.37 2.11
CA LEU A 179 -12.48 -12.44 2.75
C LEU A 179 -12.25 -13.64 1.83
N MET A 180 -13.25 -14.05 1.06
CA MET A 180 -13.14 -15.11 0.06
C MET A 180 -12.16 -14.73 -1.06
N GLY A 181 -12.09 -13.45 -1.39
CA GLY A 181 -11.21 -12.92 -2.43
C GLY A 181 -11.69 -13.18 -3.88
N PRO A 182 -11.03 -12.58 -4.87
CA PRO A 182 -11.43 -12.67 -6.28
C PRO A 182 -11.18 -14.06 -6.91
N ASP A 183 -10.23 -14.80 -6.36
CA ASP A 183 -9.81 -16.11 -6.91
C ASP A 183 -10.72 -17.27 -6.48
N ASP A 184 -11.57 -17.07 -5.47
CA ASP A 184 -12.57 -18.06 -5.10
C ASP A 184 -13.69 -18.08 -6.15
N PRO A 185 -13.94 -19.24 -6.80
CA PRO A 185 -14.93 -19.33 -7.89
C PRO A 185 -16.35 -18.99 -7.45
N ARG A 186 -16.68 -19.10 -6.17
CA ARG A 186 -17.98 -18.78 -5.58
C ARG A 186 -18.21 -17.27 -5.50
N THR A 187 -17.13 -16.46 -5.34
CA THR A 187 -17.22 -14.99 -5.22
C THR A 187 -17.95 -14.36 -6.40
N ALA A 188 -17.62 -14.76 -7.63
CA ALA A 188 -18.27 -14.24 -8.83
C ALA A 188 -19.78 -14.58 -8.87
N THR A 189 -20.16 -15.77 -8.40
CA THR A 189 -21.56 -16.22 -8.34
C THR A 189 -22.34 -15.40 -7.31
N TYR A 190 -21.83 -15.24 -6.11
CA TYR A 190 -22.48 -14.46 -5.05
C TYR A 190 -22.56 -12.96 -5.38
N ARG A 191 -21.58 -12.37 -6.06
CA ARG A 191 -21.67 -10.98 -6.56
C ARG A 191 -22.83 -10.79 -7.53
N LYS A 192 -23.07 -11.75 -8.45
CA LYS A 192 -24.24 -11.73 -9.34
C LYS A 192 -25.56 -11.85 -8.58
N LEU A 193 -25.62 -12.74 -7.61
CA LEU A 193 -26.80 -12.91 -6.77
C LEU A 193 -27.11 -11.65 -5.95
N LEU A 194 -26.10 -11.03 -5.35
CA LEU A 194 -26.25 -9.74 -4.65
C LEU A 194 -26.82 -8.67 -5.58
N THR A 195 -26.23 -8.49 -6.75
CA THR A 195 -26.69 -7.51 -7.76
C THR A 195 -28.15 -7.75 -8.12
N SER A 196 -28.56 -9.01 -8.38
CA SER A 196 -29.94 -9.35 -8.74
C SER A 196 -30.96 -9.17 -7.61
N ARG A 197 -30.51 -9.10 -6.35
CA ARG A 197 -31.40 -8.83 -5.20
C ARG A 197 -31.55 -7.34 -4.92
N LEU A 198 -30.56 -6.53 -5.29
CA LEU A 198 -30.58 -5.09 -5.06
C LEU A 198 -31.35 -4.33 -6.15
N PHE A 199 -31.34 -4.85 -7.37
CA PHE A 199 -31.96 -4.25 -8.58
C PHE A 199 -33.00 -5.18 -9.21
#